data_ddc6ba921c1e34cf94cd7992f5a1e051
#
_entry.id   ddc6ba921c1e34cf94cd7992f5a1e051
#
_cell.length_a   1.000
_cell.length_b   1.000
_cell.length_c   1.000
_cell.angle_alpha   90.00
_cell.angle_beta   90.00
_cell.angle_gamma   90.00
#
_symmetry.space_group_name_H-M   'P 1'
#
loop_
_entity.id
_entity.type
_entity.pdbx_description
1 polymer ?
#
loop_
_entity_poly.entity_id
_entity_poly.type
_entity_poly.pdbx_seq_one_letter_code
_entity_poly.pdbx_strand_id
1 'polypeptide(L)'
;MTFSFNLSDELKSTLLVLAKKDKPLADAINKKIRQIIDSDAIDHYKNLRHDLNNYKRVHIRKSFVLLFKVNKKDNHILFDRFGHHDDIYT
;
A
#
# COMPACT_ATOMS: atom_id res chain seq x y z
N MET A 1 8.75 12.85 9.81
CA MET A 1 7.39 13.40 9.80
C MET A 1 6.39 12.34 9.42
N THR A 2 5.30 12.20 10.16
CA THR A 2 4.33 11.13 9.94
C THR A 2 3.20 11.62 9.07
N PHE A 3 2.87 10.87 8.02
CA PHE A 3 1.70 11.14 7.18
C PHE A 3 0.42 10.72 7.90
N SER A 4 -0.65 11.47 7.70
CA SER A 4 -1.98 10.93 7.97
C SER A 4 -2.32 9.90 6.90
N PHE A 5 -3.26 9.00 7.18
CA PHE A 5 -3.56 7.95 6.19
C PHE A 5 -4.95 7.37 6.39
N ASN A 6 -5.43 6.72 5.36
CA ASN A 6 -6.61 5.88 5.45
C ASN A 6 -6.45 4.69 4.49
N LEU A 7 -7.29 3.70 4.70
CA LEU A 7 -7.34 2.50 3.86
C LEU A 7 -8.65 2.53 3.07
N SER A 8 -8.59 2.11 1.81
CA SER A 8 -9.81 1.93 1.03
C SER A 8 -10.68 0.84 1.64
N ASP A 9 -11.96 0.83 1.32
CA ASP A 9 -12.86 -0.22 1.78
C ASP A 9 -12.43 -1.60 1.27
N GLU A 10 -11.95 -1.64 0.02
CA GLU A 10 -11.42 -2.87 -0.56
C GLU A 10 -10.24 -3.41 0.25
N LEU A 11 -9.29 -2.56 0.61
CA LEU A 11 -8.13 -2.98 1.39
C LEU A 11 -8.51 -3.39 2.80
N LYS A 12 -9.43 -2.68 3.43
CA LYS A 12 -9.95 -3.07 4.75
C LYS A 12 -10.53 -4.48 4.72
N SER A 13 -11.35 -4.78 3.70
CA SER A 13 -11.93 -6.11 3.53
C SER A 13 -10.86 -7.18 3.33
N THR A 14 -9.86 -6.88 2.50
CA THR A 14 -8.75 -7.78 2.26
C THR A 14 -8.01 -8.10 3.56
N LEU A 15 -7.71 -7.08 4.37
CA LEU A 15 -7.01 -7.29 5.63
C LEU A 15 -7.82 -8.11 6.62
N LEU A 16 -9.14 -7.92 6.67
CA LEU A 16 -10.00 -8.72 7.54
C LEU A 16 -9.96 -10.19 7.17
N VAL A 17 -9.99 -10.50 5.88
CA VAL A 17 -9.89 -11.87 5.40
C VAL A 17 -8.51 -12.46 5.75
N LEU A 18 -7.45 -11.73 5.47
CA LEU A 18 -6.09 -12.20 5.73
C LEU A 18 -5.80 -12.37 7.20
N ALA A 19 -6.38 -11.54 8.07
CA ALA A 19 -6.19 -11.68 9.51
C ALA A 19 -6.62 -13.05 10.01
N LYS A 20 -7.56 -13.69 9.32
CA LYS A 20 -8.03 -15.04 9.66
C LYS A 20 -7.31 -16.14 8.88
N LYS A 21 -7.02 -15.89 7.60
CA LYS A 21 -6.47 -16.93 6.72
C LYS A 21 -4.95 -16.96 6.67
N ASP A 22 -4.32 -15.81 6.78
CA ASP A 22 -2.86 -15.69 6.68
C ASP A 22 -2.42 -14.50 7.53
N LYS A 23 -2.44 -14.70 8.84
CA LYS A 23 -2.07 -13.64 9.78
C LYS A 23 -0.67 -13.09 9.54
N PRO A 24 0.37 -13.91 9.26
CA PRO A 24 1.68 -13.36 8.97
C PRO A 24 1.70 -12.40 7.79
N LEU A 25 0.90 -12.66 6.75
CA LEU A 25 0.81 -11.75 5.62
C LEU A 25 0.10 -10.45 6.01
N ALA A 26 -1.00 -10.54 6.78
CA ALA A 26 -1.67 -9.35 7.29
C ALA A 26 -0.72 -8.49 8.13
N ASP A 27 0.07 -9.11 8.99
CA ASP A 27 1.06 -8.41 9.82
C ASP A 27 2.13 -7.74 8.97
N ALA A 28 2.57 -8.40 7.89
CA ALA A 28 3.55 -7.84 6.97
C ALA A 28 3.00 -6.60 6.26
N ILE A 29 1.73 -6.62 5.87
CA ILE A 29 1.08 -5.45 5.25
C ILE A 29 1.03 -4.30 6.26
N ASN A 30 0.59 -4.56 7.48
CA ASN A 30 0.49 -3.52 8.51
C ASN A 30 1.85 -2.92 8.83
N LYS A 31 2.87 -3.74 8.91
CA LYS A 31 4.24 -3.28 9.14
C LYS A 31 4.71 -2.37 8.00
N LYS A 32 4.42 -2.75 6.76
CA LYS A 32 4.80 -1.94 5.60
C LYS A 32 4.06 -0.60 5.60
N ILE A 33 2.78 -0.60 5.93
CA ILE A 33 2.00 0.64 6.04
C ILE A 33 2.66 1.60 7.03
N ARG A 34 3.06 1.10 8.21
CA ARG A 34 3.73 1.94 9.21
C ARG A 34 5.05 2.48 8.71
N GLN A 35 5.82 1.67 8.02
CA GLN A 35 7.08 2.13 7.44
C GLN A 35 6.86 3.26 6.43
N ILE A 36 5.82 3.15 5.63
CA ILE A 36 5.51 4.14 4.60
C ILE A 36 5.07 5.46 5.23
N ILE A 37 4.16 5.42 6.21
CA ILE A 37 3.65 6.66 6.82
C ILE A 37 4.71 7.39 7.63
N ASP A 38 5.73 6.69 8.10
CA ASP A 38 6.84 7.28 8.85
C ASP A 38 8.04 7.62 7.96
N SER A 39 7.94 7.40 6.67
CA SER A 39 9.06 7.58 5.76
C SER A 39 9.41 9.05 5.55
N ASP A 40 10.70 9.36 5.62
CA ASP A 40 11.22 10.67 5.21
C ASP A 40 11.56 10.70 3.72
N ALA A 41 11.46 9.57 3.05
CA ALA A 41 11.86 9.41 1.66
C ALA A 41 10.72 8.80 0.82
N ILE A 42 9.54 9.38 0.93
CA ILE A 42 8.35 8.85 0.25
C ILE A 42 8.53 8.79 -1.27
N ASP A 43 9.34 9.67 -1.83
CA ASP A 43 9.59 9.71 -3.28
C ASP A 43 10.47 8.55 -3.76
N HIS A 44 11.11 7.81 -2.86
CA HIS A 44 11.85 6.60 -3.23
C HIS A 44 10.94 5.48 -3.70
N TYR A 45 9.68 5.49 -3.29
CA TYR A 45 8.74 4.48 -3.77
C TYR A 45 8.36 4.78 -5.21
N LYS A 46 8.39 3.75 -6.04
CA LYS A 46 8.18 3.93 -7.47
C LYS A 46 6.73 4.17 -7.82
N ASN A 47 6.50 5.05 -8.77
CA ASN A 47 5.17 5.28 -9.34
C ASN A 47 4.86 4.19 -10.35
N LEU A 48 3.57 3.91 -10.51
CA LEU A 48 3.09 3.08 -11.60
C LEU A 48 3.13 3.87 -12.90
N ARG A 49 3.16 3.16 -14.02
CA ARG A 49 3.22 3.76 -15.35
C ARG A 49 1.82 4.04 -15.91
N HIS A 50 1.77 4.90 -16.92
CA HIS A 50 0.56 5.23 -17.68
C HIS A 50 -0.52 5.84 -16.77
N ASP A 51 -1.74 5.38 -16.91
CA ASP A 51 -2.89 5.94 -16.20
C ASP A 51 -2.80 5.79 -14.68
N LEU A 52 -1.93 4.90 -14.22
CA LEU A 52 -1.75 4.65 -12.79
C LEU A 52 -0.54 5.40 -12.21
N ASN A 53 -0.03 6.40 -12.91
CA ASN A 53 1.17 7.12 -12.49
C ASN A 53 0.99 7.94 -11.22
N ASN A 54 -0.25 8.18 -10.77
CA ASN A 54 -0.53 8.84 -9.50
C ASN A 54 -0.36 7.92 -8.30
N TYR A 55 -0.26 6.62 -8.56
CA TYR A 55 -0.09 5.63 -7.52
C TYR A 55 1.37 5.24 -7.39
N LYS A 56 1.76 4.97 -6.16
CA LYS A 56 3.04 4.36 -5.84
C LYS A 56 2.82 2.91 -5.48
N ARG A 57 3.86 2.12 -5.59
CA ARG A 57 3.79 0.70 -5.28
C ARG A 57 4.93 0.28 -4.38
N VAL A 58 4.68 -0.74 -3.60
CA VAL A 58 5.71 -1.42 -2.85
C VAL A 58 5.42 -2.90 -2.85
N HIS A 59 6.47 -3.70 -2.98
CA HIS A 59 6.34 -5.16 -2.90
C HIS A 59 6.30 -5.59 -1.44
N ILE A 60 5.42 -6.54 -1.17
CA ILE A 60 5.37 -7.22 0.12
C ILE A 60 5.59 -8.69 -0.18
N ARG A 61 6.68 -9.25 0.36
CA ARG A 61 7.21 -10.52 -0.12
C ARG A 61 7.46 -10.39 -1.63
N LYS A 62 7.72 -11.43 -2.33
CA LYS A 62 8.10 -11.31 -3.75
C LYS A 62 6.92 -11.15 -4.69
N SER A 63 5.78 -11.69 -4.29
CA SER A 63 4.66 -11.87 -5.22
C SER A 63 3.52 -10.87 -5.03
N PHE A 64 3.53 -10.10 -3.97
CA PHE A 64 2.42 -9.20 -3.65
C PHE A 64 2.83 -7.75 -3.78
N VAL A 65 1.85 -6.91 -4.08
CA VAL A 65 2.03 -5.48 -4.28
C VAL A 65 0.98 -4.72 -3.50
N LEU A 66 1.42 -3.68 -2.79
CA LEU A 66 0.54 -2.72 -2.15
C LEU A 66 0.59 -1.42 -2.94
N LEU A 67 -0.57 -0.94 -3.36
CA LEU A 67 -0.70 0.34 -4.05
C LEU A 67 -1.17 1.42 -3.09
N PHE A 68 -0.54 2.57 -3.18
CA PHE A 68 -0.93 3.71 -2.37
C PHE A 68 -0.77 5.01 -3.14
N LYS A 69 -1.49 6.02 -2.71
CA LYS A 69 -1.48 7.33 -3.35
C LYS A 69 -1.10 8.37 -2.31
N VAL A 70 -0.12 9.20 -2.65
CA VAL A 70 0.39 10.23 -1.75
C VAL A 70 -0.14 11.58 -2.17
N ASN A 71 -0.78 12.28 -1.24
CA ASN A 71 -1.15 13.67 -1.41
C ASN A 71 -0.19 14.51 -0.58
N LYS A 72 0.83 15.06 -1.23
CA LYS A 72 1.85 15.85 -0.55
C LYS A 72 1.31 17.14 0.03
N LYS A 73 0.33 17.73 -0.63
CA LYS A 73 -0.28 18.97 -0.20
C LYS A 73 -0.92 18.82 1.17
N ASP A 74 -1.64 17.72 1.36
CA ASP A 74 -2.34 17.43 2.61
C ASP A 74 -1.55 16.53 3.54
N ASN A 75 -0.36 16.10 3.12
CA ASN A 75 0.48 15.19 3.87
C ASN A 75 -0.28 13.91 4.27
N HIS A 76 -0.98 13.33 3.29
CA HIS A 76 -1.90 12.23 3.49
C HIS A 76 -1.64 11.10 2.49
N ILE A 77 -1.79 9.85 2.94
CA ILE A 77 -1.62 8.67 2.09
C ILE A 77 -2.90 7.84 2.12
N LEU A 78 -3.39 7.50 0.92
CA LEU A 78 -4.48 6.53 0.77
C LEU A 78 -3.86 5.19 0.35
N PHE A 79 -4.02 4.17 1.18
CA PHE A 79 -3.66 2.80 0.81
C PHE A 79 -4.87 2.17 0.13
N ASP A 80 -4.72 1.85 -1.14
CA ASP A 80 -5.85 1.58 -2.02
C ASP A 80 -6.10 0.11 -2.26
N ARG A 81 -5.05 -0.64 -2.60
CA ARG A 81 -5.23 -2.01 -3.07
C ARG A 81 -4.03 -2.87 -2.72
N PHE A 82 -4.30 -4.13 -2.40
CA PHE A 82 -3.28 -5.14 -2.20
C PHE A 82 -3.68 -6.39 -2.95
N GLY A 83 -2.73 -7.00 -3.65
CA GLY A 83 -2.99 -8.24 -4.34
C GLY A 83 -1.74 -8.84 -4.93
N HIS A 84 -1.93 -9.99 -5.56
CA HIS A 84 -0.85 -10.64 -6.28
C HIS A 84 -0.41 -9.74 -7.44
N HIS A 85 0.87 -9.70 -7.68
CA HIS A 85 1.49 -8.90 -8.72
C HIS A 85 0.78 -9.03 -10.08
N ASP A 86 0.44 -10.25 -10.49
CA ASP A 86 -0.23 -10.47 -11.78
C ASP A 86 -1.63 -9.88 -11.83
N ASP A 87 -2.33 -9.84 -10.70
CA ASP A 87 -3.69 -9.31 -10.64
C ASP A 87 -3.72 -7.78 -10.63
N ILE A 88 -2.68 -7.16 -10.09
CA ILE A 88 -2.59 -5.71 -9.98
C ILE A 88 -2.24 -5.06 -11.32
N TYR A 89 -1.40 -5.71 -12.11
CA TYR A 89 -0.86 -5.11 -13.34
C TYR A 89 -1.60 -5.52 -14.62
N THR A 90 -2.66 -6.25 -14.52
CA THR A 90 -3.45 -6.62 -15.70
C THR A 90 -4.40 -5.53 -16.16
#